data_a3a1eb90429923b0297060f15924b4c9
#
_entry.id   a3a1eb90429923b0297060f15924b4c9
#
_cell.length_a   1.000
_cell.length_b   1.000
_cell.length_c   1.000
_cell.angle_alpha   90.00
_cell.angle_beta   90.00
_cell.angle_gamma   90.00
#
_symmetry.space_group_name_H-M   'P 1'
#
loop_
_entity.id
_entity.type
_entity.pdbx_description
1 polymer ?
#
loop_
_entity_poly.entity_id
_entity_poly.type
_entity_poly.pdbx_seq_one_letter_code
_entity_poly.pdbx_strand_id
1 'polypeptide(L)'
;MHTQKKWCACVHVYGGYYLTIVKKNQPQMYQDLVDFFDDPEAEQQEWQDSKSVQKGHGRLELREIWSSTQMNAWFETEWAGVAQVFRLRRAVKEGDKEREETVYGVTNLPRKKANASRLLAFQQAHWRIENRLHWRRDVTLEAVCKVV
;
A
#
# COMPACT_ATOMS: atom_id res chain seq x y z
N MET A 1 -4.13 -11.59 9.99
CA MET A 1 -5.25 -10.79 9.47
C MET A 1 -5.79 -9.82 10.48
N HIS A 2 -6.34 -10.32 11.55
CA HIS A 2 -6.77 -9.47 12.65
C HIS A 2 -5.62 -8.65 13.21
N THR A 3 -4.43 -9.20 13.18
CA THR A 3 -3.21 -8.55 13.67
C THR A 3 -2.89 -7.29 12.84
N GLN A 4 -3.03 -7.36 11.52
CA GLN A 4 -2.74 -6.22 10.64
C GLN A 4 -3.71 -5.06 10.89
N LYS A 5 -5.02 -5.34 10.97
CA LYS A 5 -6.03 -4.33 11.27
C LYS A 5 -5.84 -3.73 12.65
N LYS A 6 -5.54 -4.56 13.63
CA LYS A 6 -5.28 -4.10 15.01
C LYS A 6 -4.04 -3.22 15.07
N TRP A 7 -3.00 -3.58 14.36
CA TRP A 7 -1.79 -2.77 14.30
C TRP A 7 -2.06 -1.41 13.68
N CYS A 8 -2.78 -1.36 12.57
CA CYS A 8 -3.16 -0.11 11.92
C CYS A 8 -4.02 0.77 12.84
N ALA A 9 -4.97 0.17 13.56
CA ALA A 9 -5.79 0.89 14.52
C ALA A 9 -4.94 1.46 15.66
N CYS A 10 -4.00 0.69 16.16
CA CYS A 10 -3.06 1.12 17.20
C CYS A 10 -2.23 2.32 16.74
N VAL A 11 -1.66 2.24 15.54
CA VAL A 11 -0.88 3.33 14.94
C VAL A 11 -1.73 4.60 14.81
N HIS A 12 -2.94 4.45 14.32
CA HIS A 12 -3.85 5.58 14.12
C HIS A 12 -4.23 6.26 15.44
N VAL A 13 -4.56 5.48 16.46
CA VAL A 13 -4.92 6.00 17.78
C VAL A 13 -3.80 6.84 18.40
N TYR A 14 -2.54 6.44 18.17
CA TYR A 14 -1.38 7.18 18.65
C TYR A 14 -0.99 8.37 17.76
N GLY A 15 -1.80 8.68 16.75
CA GLY A 15 -1.53 9.81 15.85
C GLY A 15 -0.53 9.53 14.76
N GLY A 16 -0.17 8.26 14.56
CA GLY A 16 0.75 7.85 13.50
C GLY A 16 0.04 7.55 12.20
N TYR A 17 0.82 7.24 11.19
CA TYR A 17 0.32 6.87 9.87
C TYR A 17 0.74 5.46 9.51
N TYR A 18 -0.13 4.74 8.82
CA TYR A 18 0.16 3.42 8.30
C TYR A 18 -0.04 3.39 6.78
N LEU A 19 0.72 2.53 6.13
CA LEU A 19 0.56 2.20 4.72
C LEU A 19 0.76 0.70 4.62
N THR A 20 -0.27 -0.04 4.24
CA THR A 20 -0.25 -1.49 4.32
C THR A 20 -0.83 -2.14 3.07
N ILE A 21 -0.27 -3.30 2.72
CA ILE A 21 -0.74 -4.10 1.59
C ILE A 21 -1.85 -5.03 2.06
N VAL A 22 -2.94 -5.03 1.32
CA VAL A 22 -4.05 -5.96 1.53
C VAL A 22 -3.71 -7.25 0.81
N LYS A 23 -3.56 -8.33 1.57
CA LYS A 23 -3.14 -9.63 1.04
C LYS A 23 -4.33 -10.51 0.71
N LYS A 24 -4.09 -11.57 -0.05
CA LYS A 24 -5.11 -12.54 -0.45
C LYS A 24 -5.73 -13.29 0.73
N ASN A 25 -5.10 -13.26 1.91
CA ASN A 25 -5.68 -13.81 3.13
C ASN A 25 -6.85 -12.98 3.67
N GLN A 26 -7.14 -11.82 3.06
CA GLN A 26 -8.34 -11.04 3.26
C GLN A 26 -9.12 -11.02 1.94
N PRO A 27 -9.73 -12.15 1.55
CA PRO A 27 -10.19 -12.35 0.17
C PRO A 27 -11.27 -11.38 -0.27
N GLN A 28 -12.20 -11.02 0.61
CA GLN A 28 -13.29 -10.11 0.25
C GLN A 28 -12.75 -8.71 0.00
N MET A 29 -11.90 -8.20 0.88
CA MET A 29 -11.33 -6.87 0.74
C MET A 29 -10.40 -6.78 -0.47
N TYR A 30 -9.58 -7.81 -0.67
CA TYR A 30 -8.72 -7.90 -1.84
C TYR A 30 -9.55 -7.85 -3.13
N GLN A 31 -10.62 -8.64 -3.19
CA GLN A 31 -11.49 -8.68 -4.37
C GLN A 31 -12.19 -7.35 -4.60
N ASP A 32 -12.65 -6.68 -3.55
CA ASP A 32 -13.28 -5.37 -3.66
C ASP A 32 -12.32 -4.34 -4.28
N LEU A 33 -11.06 -4.37 -3.89
CA LEU A 33 -10.04 -3.48 -4.45
C LEU A 33 -9.73 -3.82 -5.91
N VAL A 34 -9.62 -5.11 -6.24
CA VAL A 34 -9.41 -5.55 -7.62
C VAL A 34 -10.56 -5.07 -8.50
N ASP A 35 -11.79 -5.30 -8.07
CA ASP A 35 -12.97 -4.91 -8.83
C ASP A 35 -13.04 -3.40 -9.03
N PHE A 36 -12.72 -2.64 -7.98
CA PHE A 36 -12.72 -1.18 -8.06
C PHE A 36 -11.71 -0.65 -9.09
N PHE A 37 -10.46 -1.12 -9.02
CA PHE A 37 -9.40 -0.61 -9.90
C PHE A 37 -9.50 -1.16 -11.33
N ASP A 38 -10.14 -2.31 -11.52
CA ASP A 38 -10.32 -2.90 -12.85
C ASP A 38 -11.64 -2.49 -13.52
N ASP A 39 -12.50 -1.73 -12.83
CA ASP A 39 -13.79 -1.31 -13.34
C ASP A 39 -13.60 -0.29 -14.49
N PRO A 40 -14.04 -0.62 -15.70
CA PRO A 40 -13.93 0.30 -16.84
C PRO A 40 -14.80 1.55 -16.71
N GLU A 41 -15.82 1.50 -15.86
CA GLU A 41 -16.71 2.62 -15.60
C GLU A 41 -16.32 3.46 -14.40
N ALA A 42 -15.18 3.14 -13.75
CA ALA A 42 -14.68 3.88 -12.59
C ALA A 42 -14.35 5.33 -12.98
N GLU A 43 -14.58 6.23 -12.05
CA GLU A 43 -14.23 7.65 -12.21
C GLU A 43 -12.73 7.86 -12.07
N GLN A 44 -11.98 7.44 -13.08
CA GLN A 44 -10.50 7.48 -13.06
C GLN A 44 -9.95 8.91 -12.95
N GLN A 45 -10.77 9.92 -13.25
CA GLN A 45 -10.38 11.31 -13.14
C GLN A 45 -10.04 11.71 -11.68
N GLU A 46 -10.67 11.05 -10.71
CA GLU A 46 -10.40 11.27 -9.29
C GLU A 46 -9.07 10.64 -8.87
N TRP A 47 -8.62 9.62 -9.58
CA TRP A 47 -7.41 8.89 -9.23
C TRP A 47 -6.17 9.76 -9.46
N GLN A 48 -5.19 9.61 -8.57
CA GLN A 48 -3.84 10.11 -8.80
C GLN A 48 -2.94 8.96 -9.20
N ASP A 49 -1.95 9.23 -10.03
CA ASP A 49 -0.98 8.21 -10.42
C ASP A 49 0.45 8.77 -10.39
N SER A 50 1.41 7.88 -10.29
CA SER A 50 2.82 8.20 -10.33
C SER A 50 3.63 7.00 -10.81
N LYS A 51 4.74 7.28 -11.48
CA LYS A 51 5.65 6.25 -11.99
C LYS A 51 7.07 6.50 -11.54
N SER A 52 7.82 5.44 -11.36
CA SER A 52 9.24 5.46 -11.05
C SER A 52 9.95 4.39 -11.87
N VAL A 53 11.05 4.77 -12.52
CA VAL A 53 11.85 3.84 -13.32
C VAL A 53 13.28 3.84 -12.77
N GLN A 54 13.82 2.66 -12.51
CA GLN A 54 15.18 2.48 -12.04
C GLN A 54 15.93 1.52 -12.95
N LYS A 55 17.13 1.91 -13.36
CA LYS A 55 18.03 1.08 -14.16
C LYS A 55 19.33 0.85 -13.39
N GLY A 56 19.85 -0.36 -13.44
CA GLY A 56 21.13 -0.66 -12.82
C GLY A 56 21.44 -2.15 -12.88
N HIS A 57 22.72 -2.48 -13.08
CA HIS A 57 23.21 -3.86 -13.06
C HIS A 57 22.45 -4.81 -14.01
N GLY A 58 22.09 -4.32 -15.21
CA GLY A 58 21.36 -5.11 -16.21
C GLY A 58 19.90 -5.33 -15.87
N ARG A 59 19.37 -4.56 -14.92
CA ARG A 59 17.99 -4.67 -14.44
C ARG A 59 17.23 -3.38 -14.68
N LEU A 60 16.02 -3.49 -15.21
CA LEU A 60 15.09 -2.39 -15.36
C LEU A 60 13.89 -2.64 -14.45
N GLU A 61 13.55 -1.68 -13.61
CA GLU A 61 12.43 -1.80 -12.70
C GLU A 61 11.49 -0.60 -12.86
N LEU A 62 10.22 -0.89 -13.16
CA LEU A 62 9.16 0.09 -13.27
C LEU A 62 8.20 -0.10 -12.11
N ARG A 63 7.90 0.98 -11.42
CA ARG A 63 6.83 1.00 -10.40
C ARG A 63 5.82 2.06 -10.79
N GLU A 64 4.56 1.70 -10.68
CA GLU A 64 3.46 2.58 -11.01
C GLU A 64 2.37 2.43 -9.95
N ILE A 65 1.88 3.57 -9.44
CA ILE A 65 0.85 3.57 -8.40
C ILE A 65 -0.34 4.40 -8.85
N TRP A 66 -1.54 3.93 -8.49
CA TRP A 66 -2.79 4.67 -8.64
C TRP A 66 -3.44 4.73 -7.27
N SER A 67 -3.91 5.91 -6.87
CA SER A 67 -4.59 6.08 -5.59
C SER A 67 -5.94 6.74 -5.75
N SER A 68 -6.87 6.42 -4.86
CA SER A 68 -8.23 6.93 -4.87
C SER A 68 -8.75 7.14 -3.45
N THR A 69 -9.64 8.11 -3.28
CA THR A 69 -10.37 8.34 -2.03
C THR A 69 -11.80 7.79 -2.08
N GLN A 70 -12.24 7.28 -3.23
CA GLN A 70 -13.64 6.87 -3.45
C GLN A 70 -14.07 5.67 -2.59
N MET A 71 -13.13 4.83 -2.17
CA MET A 71 -13.42 3.64 -1.36
C MET A 71 -13.32 3.88 0.15
N ASN A 72 -13.05 5.10 0.57
CA ASN A 72 -12.86 5.38 2.01
C ASN A 72 -14.09 5.01 2.86
N ALA A 73 -15.28 5.40 2.41
CA ALA A 73 -16.52 5.09 3.13
C ALA A 73 -16.78 3.58 3.19
N TRP A 74 -16.35 2.84 2.17
CA TRP A 74 -16.52 1.39 2.11
C TRP A 74 -15.69 0.68 3.17
N PHE A 75 -14.47 1.16 3.43
CA PHE A 75 -13.51 0.50 4.31
C PHE A 75 -13.36 1.13 5.69
N GLU A 76 -14.02 2.24 5.97
CA GLU A 76 -13.83 2.98 7.24
C GLU A 76 -14.16 2.18 8.49
N THR A 77 -15.07 1.21 8.40
CA THR A 77 -15.44 0.36 9.54
C THR A 77 -14.39 -0.69 9.85
N GLU A 78 -13.55 -1.05 8.90
CA GLU A 78 -12.54 -2.10 9.05
C GLU A 78 -11.13 -1.54 9.24
N TRP A 79 -10.84 -0.39 8.63
CA TRP A 79 -9.50 0.21 8.67
C TRP A 79 -9.58 1.60 9.29
N ALA A 80 -9.03 1.72 10.50
CA ALA A 80 -9.08 2.95 11.28
C ALA A 80 -8.51 4.14 10.50
N GLY A 81 -9.34 5.15 10.27
CA GLY A 81 -8.90 6.40 9.65
C GLY A 81 -8.50 6.29 8.18
N VAL A 82 -8.94 5.24 7.47
CA VAL A 82 -8.59 5.08 6.05
C VAL A 82 -8.85 6.36 5.27
N ALA A 83 -7.86 6.80 4.50
CA ALA A 83 -7.93 8.04 3.74
C ALA A 83 -7.69 7.84 2.24
N GLN A 84 -7.01 6.78 1.86
CA GLN A 84 -6.78 6.43 0.46
C GLN A 84 -6.62 4.92 0.32
N VAL A 85 -7.04 4.40 -0.84
CA VAL A 85 -6.68 3.05 -1.28
C VAL A 85 -5.78 3.18 -2.51
N PHE A 86 -4.96 2.18 -2.77
CA PHE A 86 -4.05 2.24 -3.91
C PHE A 86 -3.83 0.88 -4.56
N ARG A 87 -3.46 0.92 -5.84
CA ARG A 87 -2.95 -0.21 -6.60
C ARG A 87 -1.52 0.10 -7.00
N LEU A 88 -0.60 -0.80 -6.73
CA LEU A 88 0.81 -0.67 -7.08
C LEU A 88 1.18 -1.80 -8.04
N ARG A 89 1.67 -1.44 -9.21
CA ARG A 89 2.19 -2.37 -10.20
C ARG A 89 3.69 -2.25 -10.25
N ARG A 90 4.36 -3.38 -10.18
CA ARG A 90 5.81 -3.46 -10.28
C ARG A 90 6.18 -4.41 -11.42
N ALA A 91 6.95 -3.91 -12.37
CA ALA A 91 7.45 -4.70 -13.48
C ALA A 91 8.97 -4.70 -13.46
N VAL A 92 9.58 -5.86 -13.54
CA VAL A 92 11.02 -6.02 -13.50
C VAL A 92 11.48 -6.80 -14.73
N LYS A 93 12.44 -6.25 -15.45
CA LYS A 93 13.08 -6.92 -16.57
C LYS A 93 14.56 -7.08 -16.26
N GLU A 94 15.04 -8.32 -16.29
CA GLU A 94 16.43 -8.67 -16.01
C GLU A 94 16.88 -9.69 -17.07
N GLY A 95 17.67 -9.23 -18.05
CA GLY A 95 18.03 -10.04 -19.19
C GLY A 95 16.79 -10.41 -19.99
N ASP A 96 16.59 -11.73 -20.19
CA ASP A 96 15.40 -12.25 -20.88
C ASP A 96 14.22 -12.52 -19.94
N LYS A 97 14.41 -12.31 -18.65
CA LYS A 97 13.37 -12.58 -17.65
C LYS A 97 12.55 -11.33 -17.38
N GLU A 98 11.24 -11.49 -17.40
CA GLU A 98 10.29 -10.44 -17.05
C GLU A 98 9.36 -10.93 -15.95
N ARG A 99 9.13 -10.08 -14.95
CA ARG A 99 8.20 -10.38 -13.86
C ARG A 99 7.31 -9.17 -13.65
N GLU A 100 6.06 -9.43 -13.35
CA GLU A 100 5.10 -8.39 -13.04
C GLU A 100 4.31 -8.79 -11.79
N GLU A 101 4.13 -7.83 -10.90
CA GLU A 101 3.40 -8.03 -9.67
C GLU A 101 2.48 -6.84 -9.46
N THR A 102 1.24 -7.10 -9.07
CA THR A 102 0.28 -6.07 -8.73
C THR A 102 -0.19 -6.32 -7.29
N VAL A 103 -0.11 -5.29 -6.47
CA VAL A 103 -0.58 -5.33 -5.09
C VAL A 103 -1.54 -4.18 -4.84
N TYR A 104 -2.38 -4.35 -3.82
CA TYR A 104 -3.38 -3.37 -3.40
C TYR A 104 -3.16 -3.04 -1.95
N GLY A 105 -3.48 -1.80 -1.56
CA GLY A 105 -3.26 -1.40 -0.19
C GLY A 105 -4.16 -0.28 0.27
N VAL A 106 -4.04 0.02 1.55
CA VAL A 106 -4.78 1.09 2.22
C VAL A 106 -3.84 1.91 3.09
N THR A 107 -4.19 3.17 3.30
CA THR A 107 -3.43 4.07 4.15
C THR A 107 -4.35 5.07 4.84
N ASN A 108 -3.96 5.51 6.03
CA ASN A 108 -4.65 6.61 6.71
C ASN A 108 -4.03 7.98 6.42
N LEU A 109 -3.04 8.03 5.52
CA LEU A 109 -2.48 9.29 5.03
C LEU A 109 -3.48 9.97 4.09
N PRO A 110 -3.96 11.18 4.41
CA PRO A 110 -4.82 11.90 3.49
C PRO A 110 -4.05 12.39 2.27
N ARG A 111 -4.76 12.55 1.16
CA ARG A 111 -4.16 12.95 -0.12
C ARG A 111 -3.37 14.25 -0.03
N LYS A 112 -3.81 15.20 0.77
CA LYS A 112 -3.09 16.47 0.96
C LYS A 112 -1.77 16.32 1.69
N LYS A 113 -1.57 15.24 2.45
CA LYS A 113 -0.29 14.92 3.10
C LYS A 113 0.57 13.99 2.27
N ALA A 114 -0.06 13.13 1.45
CA ALA A 114 0.65 12.18 0.62
C ALA A 114 -0.10 11.93 -0.67
N ASN A 115 0.35 12.56 -1.74
CA ASN A 115 -0.14 12.28 -3.09
C ASN A 115 0.43 10.94 -3.59
N ALA A 116 0.05 10.52 -4.79
CA ALA A 116 0.49 9.25 -5.36
C ALA A 116 2.02 9.13 -5.41
N SER A 117 2.72 10.21 -5.74
CA SER A 117 4.19 10.23 -5.78
C SER A 117 4.80 9.95 -4.41
N ARG A 118 4.26 10.56 -3.36
CA ARG A 118 4.74 10.32 -2.00
C ARG A 118 4.41 8.93 -1.49
N LEU A 119 3.22 8.42 -1.82
CA LEU A 119 2.85 7.04 -1.48
C LEU A 119 3.81 6.05 -2.13
N LEU A 120 4.18 6.28 -3.39
CA LEU A 120 5.14 5.45 -4.09
C LEU A 120 6.51 5.50 -3.40
N ALA A 121 6.97 6.68 -3.00
CA ALA A 121 8.24 6.86 -2.30
C ALA A 121 8.23 6.15 -0.94
N PHE A 122 7.15 6.25 -0.18
CA PHE A 122 7.01 5.56 1.11
C PHE A 122 7.02 4.05 0.93
N GLN A 123 6.36 3.54 -0.10
CA GLN A 123 6.35 2.10 -0.36
C GLN A 123 7.74 1.59 -0.72
N GLN A 124 8.51 2.34 -1.51
CA GLN A 124 9.90 2.00 -1.84
C GLN A 124 10.78 2.01 -0.59
N ALA A 125 10.64 3.02 0.26
CA ALA A 125 11.39 3.13 1.51
C ALA A 125 11.04 1.98 2.48
N HIS A 126 9.76 1.64 2.56
CA HIS A 126 9.29 0.53 3.39
C HIS A 126 9.93 -0.80 2.95
N TRP A 127 10.01 -1.06 1.65
CA TRP A 127 10.66 -2.26 1.13
C TRP A 127 12.13 -2.35 1.56
N ARG A 128 12.86 -1.22 1.54
CA ARG A 128 14.26 -1.18 1.97
C ARG A 128 14.40 -1.51 3.46
N ILE A 129 13.55 -0.93 4.28
CA ILE A 129 13.55 -1.16 5.73
C ILE A 129 13.22 -2.62 6.02
N GLU A 130 12.19 -3.16 5.37
CA GLU A 130 11.77 -4.53 5.55
C GLU A 130 12.87 -5.52 5.20
N ASN A 131 13.60 -5.29 4.11
CA ASN A 131 14.70 -6.15 3.69
C ASN A 131 15.89 -6.12 4.64
N ARG A 132 16.10 -5.00 5.35
CA ARG A 132 17.23 -4.83 6.27
C ARG A 132 16.92 -5.26 7.70
N LEU A 133 15.70 -5.01 8.17
CA LEU A 133 15.35 -5.10 9.59
C LEU A 133 14.08 -5.91 9.86
N HIS A 134 13.65 -6.75 8.93
CA HIS A 134 12.35 -7.44 9.03
C HIS A 134 12.18 -8.22 10.34
N TRP A 135 13.24 -8.81 10.87
CA TRP A 135 13.19 -9.60 12.11
C TRP A 135 13.02 -8.74 13.38
N ARG A 136 13.44 -7.47 13.35
CA ARG A 136 13.27 -6.54 14.48
C ARG A 136 11.93 -5.82 14.43
N ARG A 137 11.48 -5.52 13.23
CA ARG A 137 10.27 -4.74 13.03
C ARG A 137 9.04 -5.36 13.68
N ASP A 138 8.83 -6.65 13.48
CA ASP A 138 7.64 -7.33 13.98
C ASP A 138 7.58 -7.30 15.51
N VAL A 139 8.69 -7.51 16.17
CA VAL A 139 8.78 -7.46 17.63
C VAL A 139 8.47 -6.06 18.16
N THR A 140 9.05 -5.03 17.53
CA THR A 140 8.85 -3.64 17.95
C THR A 140 7.40 -3.21 17.80
N LEU A 141 6.76 -3.53 16.68
CA LEU A 141 5.38 -3.14 16.42
C LEU A 141 4.41 -3.83 17.38
N GLU A 142 4.62 -5.10 17.66
CA GLU A 142 3.82 -5.83 18.65
C GLU A 142 3.94 -5.20 20.04
N ALA A 143 5.14 -4.81 20.44
CA ALA A 143 5.36 -4.18 21.73
C ALA A 143 4.61 -2.85 21.85
N VAL A 144 4.63 -2.03 20.80
CA VAL A 144 3.90 -0.75 20.77
C VAL A 144 2.40 -0.98 20.88
N CYS A 145 1.87 -1.95 20.16
CA CYS A 145 0.43 -2.22 20.17
C CYS A 145 -0.05 -2.89 21.46
N LYS A 146 0.82 -3.62 22.15
CA LYS A 146 0.47 -4.26 23.42
C LYS A 146 0.36 -3.28 24.59
N VAL A 147 0.99 -2.13 24.46
CA VAL A 147 0.91 -1.10 25.51
C VAL A 147 -0.45 -0.43 25.54
N VAL A 148 -1.20 -0.53 24.44
CA VAL A 148 -2.56 -0.02 24.36
C VAL A 148 -3.53 -1.01 24.98
#